data_6977090ac6c9ae157bc52368a7823553
#
_entry.id   6977090ac6c9ae157bc52368a7823553
#
_cell.length_a   1.000
_cell.length_b   1.000
_cell.length_c   1.000
_cell.angle_alpha   90.00
_cell.angle_beta   90.00
_cell.angle_gamma   90.00
#
_symmetry.space_group_name_H-M   'P 1'
#
loop_
_entity.id
_entity.type
_entity.pdbx_description
1 polymer ?
#
loop_
_entity_poly.entity_id
_entity_poly.type
_entity_poly.pdbx_seq_one_letter_code
_entity_poly.pdbx_strand_id
1 'polypeptide(L)'
;MENPRPGRSRFANMLKFLRELNNAMTQDELSEESGVAVELIQNYEQEKSFAKEANQQRLAEALSACPAAFHAIDLRDHISNETNNEVNVVAQLLFQIANSYGLKPVFDKTNPYVDYALAGNGGYIEYALTEWVDLAEADNRNAMKASIGGKSKIETAIRDRIAERSFRELSKFEFGYEAPYNASDYPIQPPTLGETLKRLRKASGLTQDDLAEAAGVSVFTVRGYEQGKRAPNDAQRVAIAKTLGVPPEVLTDFGITNPNEAFHFLREFAHIYYMAPQMGNIGPIIAEDRNLITVGLPERPSLKKLLKDWYFAWVEFQETGDAEKYQNWQDHYEG
;
A
#
# COMPACT_ATOMS: atom_id res chain seq x y z
N MET A 1 -17.22 11.95 -23.12
CA MET A 1 -16.47 12.21 -21.86
C MET A 1 -15.42 11.12 -21.79
N GLU A 2 -14.13 11.48 -21.80
CA GLU A 2 -13.07 10.49 -21.61
C GLU A 2 -13.21 9.90 -20.21
N ASN A 3 -13.15 8.57 -20.11
CA ASN A 3 -13.07 7.89 -18.82
C ASN A 3 -11.87 8.47 -18.03
N PRO A 4 -12.02 8.90 -16.79
CA PRO A 4 -10.89 9.38 -16.01
C PRO A 4 -9.84 8.28 -15.98
N ARG A 5 -8.60 8.64 -16.32
CA ARG A 5 -7.49 7.69 -16.22
C ARG A 5 -7.28 7.34 -14.75
N PRO A 6 -7.04 6.07 -14.41
CA PRO A 6 -6.74 5.65 -13.07
C PRO A 6 -5.68 6.55 -12.39
N GLY A 7 -5.86 6.89 -11.13
CA GLY A 7 -4.94 7.71 -10.34
C GLY A 7 -5.03 9.23 -10.51
N ARG A 8 -5.79 9.77 -11.47
CA ARG A 8 -5.88 11.24 -11.64
C ARG A 8 -6.56 11.93 -10.45
N SER A 9 -7.70 11.43 -10.02
CA SER A 9 -8.46 11.98 -8.89
C SER A 9 -7.64 11.99 -7.63
N ARG A 10 -6.84 10.95 -7.44
CA ARG A 10 -6.00 10.80 -6.28
C ARG A 10 -4.83 11.76 -6.28
N PHE A 11 -4.09 11.87 -7.37
CA PHE A 11 -3.00 12.84 -7.51
C PHE A 11 -3.52 14.26 -7.29
N ALA A 12 -4.66 14.62 -7.89
CA ALA A 12 -5.28 15.92 -7.74
C ALA A 12 -5.65 16.25 -6.28
N ASN A 13 -6.28 15.29 -5.61
CA ASN A 13 -6.66 15.43 -4.20
C ASN A 13 -5.45 15.53 -3.29
N MET A 14 -4.42 14.70 -3.53
CA MET A 14 -3.18 14.73 -2.75
C MET A 14 -2.42 16.04 -2.95
N LEU A 15 -2.28 16.51 -4.20
CA LEU A 15 -1.62 17.78 -4.51
C LEU A 15 -2.32 18.95 -3.79
N LYS A 16 -3.64 19.04 -3.93
CA LYS A 16 -4.44 20.07 -3.27
C LYS A 16 -4.32 19.99 -1.75
N PHE A 17 -4.43 18.80 -1.18
CA PHE A 17 -4.35 18.57 0.26
C PHE A 17 -2.98 18.99 0.82
N LEU A 18 -1.88 18.55 0.20
CA LEU A 18 -0.53 18.93 0.65
C LEU A 18 -0.26 20.43 0.52
N ARG A 19 -0.78 21.07 -0.55
CA ARG A 19 -0.67 22.52 -0.72
C ARG A 19 -1.42 23.28 0.38
N GLU A 20 -2.65 22.88 0.68
CA GLU A 20 -3.46 23.50 1.73
C GLU A 20 -2.85 23.28 3.13
N LEU A 21 -2.24 22.13 3.39
CA LEU A 21 -1.51 21.86 4.64
C LEU A 21 -0.20 22.66 4.77
N ASN A 22 0.41 23.05 3.65
CA ASN A 22 1.64 23.83 3.67
C ASN A 22 1.34 25.34 3.85
N ASN A 23 0.92 25.71 5.07
CA ASN A 23 0.56 27.09 5.45
C ASN A 23 -0.56 27.72 4.60
N ALA A 24 -1.52 26.92 4.13
CA ALA A 24 -2.58 27.35 3.20
C ALA A 24 -2.03 27.99 1.91
N MET A 25 -0.90 27.47 1.42
CA MET A 25 -0.23 27.92 0.20
C MET A 25 -1.22 28.03 -0.97
N THR A 26 -1.17 29.14 -1.71
CA THR A 26 -1.97 29.33 -2.92
C THR A 26 -1.37 28.59 -4.11
N GLN A 27 -2.13 28.45 -5.19
CA GLN A 27 -1.62 27.85 -6.43
C GLN A 27 -0.51 28.71 -7.08
N ASP A 28 -0.59 30.03 -6.93
CA ASP A 28 0.43 30.96 -7.42
C ASP A 28 1.74 30.82 -6.62
N GLU A 29 1.67 30.74 -5.30
CA GLU A 29 2.86 30.49 -4.44
C GLU A 29 3.48 29.13 -4.76
N LEU A 30 2.69 28.07 -4.94
CA LEU A 30 3.20 26.78 -5.35
C LEU A 30 3.85 26.83 -6.75
N SER A 31 3.29 27.65 -7.66
CA SER A 31 3.88 27.87 -9.00
C SER A 31 5.26 28.54 -8.89
N GLU A 32 5.38 29.57 -8.05
CA GLU A 32 6.65 30.26 -7.82
C GLU A 32 7.71 29.35 -7.20
N GLU A 33 7.34 28.55 -6.19
CA GLU A 33 8.28 27.66 -5.49
C GLU A 33 8.68 26.45 -6.33
N SER A 34 7.74 25.86 -7.06
CA SER A 34 8.00 24.64 -7.87
C SER A 34 8.54 24.92 -9.25
N GLY A 35 8.36 26.14 -9.77
CA GLY A 35 8.62 26.47 -11.18
C GLY A 35 7.67 25.74 -12.16
N VAL A 36 6.56 25.21 -11.70
CA VAL A 36 5.49 24.64 -12.53
C VAL A 36 4.44 25.70 -12.79
N ALA A 37 4.09 25.94 -14.05
CA ALA A 37 3.13 27.00 -14.41
C ALA A 37 1.80 26.82 -13.66
N VAL A 38 1.22 27.92 -13.18
CA VAL A 38 -0.02 27.91 -12.38
C VAL A 38 -1.19 27.26 -13.11
N GLU A 39 -1.27 27.45 -14.42
CA GLU A 39 -2.31 26.83 -15.26
C GLU A 39 -2.18 25.29 -15.28
N LEU A 40 -0.97 24.77 -15.20
CA LEU A 40 -0.74 23.32 -15.07
C LEU A 40 -1.17 22.81 -13.70
N ILE A 41 -0.83 23.52 -12.62
CA ILE A 41 -1.24 23.18 -11.25
C ILE A 41 -2.78 23.16 -11.17
N GLN A 42 -3.44 24.19 -11.71
CA GLN A 42 -4.91 24.25 -11.80
C GLN A 42 -5.49 23.05 -12.55
N ASN A 43 -4.90 22.71 -13.70
CA ASN A 43 -5.33 21.56 -14.49
C ASN A 43 -5.12 20.23 -13.76
N TYR A 44 -4.05 20.12 -12.98
CA TYR A 44 -3.79 18.94 -12.17
C TYR A 44 -4.83 18.82 -11.03
N GLU A 45 -5.07 19.87 -10.26
CA GLU A 45 -6.05 19.86 -9.17
C GLU A 45 -7.51 19.71 -9.65
N GLN A 46 -7.79 20.08 -10.91
CA GLN A 46 -9.09 19.89 -11.57
C GLN A 46 -9.21 18.59 -12.37
N GLU A 47 -8.24 17.68 -12.24
CA GLU A 47 -8.21 16.38 -12.94
C GLU A 47 -8.16 16.46 -14.48
N LYS A 48 -7.95 17.66 -15.05
CA LYS A 48 -7.88 17.87 -16.50
C LYS A 48 -6.64 17.29 -17.15
N SER A 49 -5.54 17.24 -16.40
CA SER A 49 -4.28 16.68 -16.84
C SER A 49 -3.56 15.99 -15.67
N PHE A 50 -2.56 15.17 -15.98
CA PHE A 50 -1.72 14.49 -15.00
C PHE A 50 -0.28 14.98 -15.13
N ALA A 51 0.39 15.23 -14.00
CA ALA A 51 1.77 15.70 -13.99
C ALA A 51 2.71 14.60 -14.48
N LYS A 52 3.64 14.98 -15.36
CA LYS A 52 4.77 14.11 -15.70
C LYS A 52 5.73 14.03 -14.51
N GLU A 53 6.52 12.97 -14.45
CA GLU A 53 7.46 12.69 -13.37
C GLU A 53 8.30 13.90 -12.96
N ALA A 54 8.88 14.64 -13.93
CA ALA A 54 9.67 15.84 -13.65
C ALA A 54 8.86 16.95 -12.94
N ASN A 55 7.56 17.11 -13.23
CA ASN A 55 6.73 18.08 -12.55
C ASN A 55 6.26 17.54 -11.18
N GLN A 56 6.05 16.24 -11.05
CA GLN A 56 5.75 15.63 -9.75
C GLN A 56 6.92 15.83 -8.79
N GLN A 57 8.15 15.62 -9.25
CA GLN A 57 9.36 15.86 -8.47
C GLN A 57 9.43 17.32 -7.97
N ARG A 58 9.25 18.31 -8.88
CA ARG A 58 9.27 19.73 -8.53
C ARG A 58 8.18 20.12 -7.53
N LEU A 59 6.97 19.61 -7.73
CA LEU A 59 5.84 19.84 -6.81
C LEU A 59 6.11 19.20 -5.44
N ALA A 60 6.69 18.00 -5.41
CA ALA A 60 7.07 17.32 -4.18
C ALA A 60 8.12 18.13 -3.41
N GLU A 61 9.17 18.60 -4.08
CA GLU A 61 10.22 19.43 -3.49
C GLU A 61 9.65 20.72 -2.89
N ALA A 62 8.81 21.46 -3.64
CA ALA A 62 8.18 22.68 -3.16
C ALA A 62 7.25 22.46 -1.94
N LEU A 63 6.58 21.31 -1.90
CA LEU A 63 5.70 20.90 -0.79
C LEU A 63 6.46 20.17 0.33
N SER A 64 7.77 20.02 0.22
CA SER A 64 8.58 19.20 1.13
C SER A 64 8.00 17.80 1.34
N ALA A 65 7.51 17.17 0.28
CA ALA A 65 6.91 15.85 0.29
C ALA A 65 7.78 14.84 -0.48
N CYS A 66 7.67 13.56 -0.14
CA CYS A 66 8.25 12.50 -0.94
C CYS A 66 7.45 12.36 -2.26
N PRO A 67 8.09 12.29 -3.44
CA PRO A 67 7.39 12.11 -4.71
C PRO A 67 6.46 10.90 -4.72
N ALA A 68 6.83 9.81 -4.04
CA ALA A 68 6.02 8.60 -3.90
C ALA A 68 4.66 8.87 -3.21
N ALA A 69 4.54 9.93 -2.40
CA ALA A 69 3.27 10.32 -1.80
C ALA A 69 2.20 10.71 -2.83
N PHE A 70 2.60 11.10 -4.05
CA PHE A 70 1.70 11.40 -5.15
C PHE A 70 1.34 10.16 -5.99
N HIS A 71 2.15 9.12 -5.91
CA HIS A 71 1.98 7.88 -6.68
C HIS A 71 1.11 6.84 -5.99
N ALA A 72 0.67 7.11 -4.79
CA ALA A 72 -0.09 6.15 -4.02
C ALA A 72 -1.29 5.61 -4.81
N ILE A 73 -1.44 4.29 -4.78
CA ILE A 73 -2.42 3.54 -5.56
C ILE A 73 -3.82 3.86 -5.05
N ASP A 74 -4.74 4.24 -5.93
CA ASP A 74 -6.15 4.26 -5.57
C ASP A 74 -6.69 2.83 -5.66
N LEU A 75 -6.91 2.19 -4.51
CA LEU A 75 -7.46 0.83 -4.46
C LEU A 75 -8.76 0.70 -5.22
N ARG A 76 -9.56 1.77 -5.27
CA ARG A 76 -10.84 1.79 -5.98
C ARG A 76 -10.68 1.56 -7.48
N ASP A 77 -9.51 1.88 -8.06
CA ASP A 77 -9.21 1.64 -9.46
C ASP A 77 -9.08 0.14 -9.78
N HIS A 78 -8.82 -0.68 -8.76
CA HIS A 78 -8.63 -2.13 -8.88
C HIS A 78 -9.82 -2.93 -8.34
N ILE A 79 -10.77 -2.27 -7.67
CA ILE A 79 -11.96 -2.92 -7.12
C ILE A 79 -13.10 -2.82 -8.14
N SER A 80 -13.57 -3.98 -8.60
CA SER A 80 -14.74 -4.06 -9.46
C SER A 80 -16.01 -4.21 -8.64
N ASN A 81 -16.98 -3.33 -8.88
CA ASN A 81 -18.31 -3.45 -8.26
C ASN A 81 -19.07 -4.70 -8.71
N GLU A 82 -18.66 -5.31 -9.84
CA GLU A 82 -19.32 -6.48 -10.40
C GLU A 82 -18.87 -7.79 -9.72
N THR A 83 -17.65 -7.83 -9.20
CA THR A 83 -17.03 -9.06 -8.69
C THR A 83 -16.88 -9.11 -7.18
N ASN A 84 -17.17 -8.03 -6.46
CA ASN A 84 -16.94 -7.90 -5.00
C ASN A 84 -15.54 -8.39 -4.57
N ASN A 85 -14.53 -8.05 -5.36
CA ASN A 85 -13.15 -8.53 -5.24
C ASN A 85 -12.27 -7.65 -4.31
N GLU A 86 -12.85 -6.75 -3.53
CA GLU A 86 -12.11 -5.82 -2.65
C GLU A 86 -11.11 -6.57 -1.76
N VAL A 87 -11.52 -7.67 -1.15
CA VAL A 87 -10.66 -8.45 -0.24
C VAL A 87 -9.49 -9.08 -0.98
N ASN A 88 -9.72 -9.59 -2.19
CA ASN A 88 -8.66 -10.20 -3.00
C ASN A 88 -7.65 -9.15 -3.45
N VAL A 89 -8.11 -7.98 -3.90
CA VAL A 89 -7.23 -6.84 -4.24
C VAL A 89 -6.36 -6.46 -3.05
N VAL A 90 -6.97 -6.26 -1.87
CA VAL A 90 -6.27 -5.92 -0.63
C VAL A 90 -5.28 -7.01 -0.23
N ALA A 91 -5.68 -8.28 -0.30
CA ALA A 91 -4.83 -9.41 0.04
C ALA A 91 -3.57 -9.44 -0.83
N GLN A 92 -3.73 -9.41 -2.15
CA GLN A 92 -2.60 -9.50 -3.08
C GLN A 92 -1.64 -8.32 -2.96
N LEU A 93 -2.17 -7.14 -2.70
CA LEU A 93 -1.36 -5.97 -2.45
C LEU A 93 -0.54 -6.09 -1.16
N LEU A 94 -1.19 -6.49 -0.05
CA LEU A 94 -0.50 -6.71 1.23
C LEU A 94 0.54 -7.82 1.13
N PHE A 95 0.27 -8.88 0.37
CA PHE A 95 1.24 -9.95 0.12
C PHE A 95 2.45 -9.46 -0.69
N GLN A 96 2.24 -8.62 -1.71
CA GLN A 96 3.35 -8.01 -2.45
C GLN A 96 4.24 -7.14 -1.54
N ILE A 97 3.64 -6.31 -0.69
CA ILE A 97 4.39 -5.50 0.28
C ILE A 97 5.13 -6.40 1.28
N ALA A 98 4.46 -7.44 1.79
CA ALA A 98 5.04 -8.36 2.75
C ALA A 98 6.29 -9.06 2.20
N ASN A 99 6.18 -9.62 1.01
CA ASN A 99 7.23 -10.41 0.39
C ASN A 99 8.42 -9.57 -0.07
N SER A 100 8.19 -8.28 -0.37
CA SER A 100 9.21 -7.40 -0.95
C SER A 100 9.86 -6.47 0.07
N TYR A 101 9.13 -6.05 1.11
CA TYR A 101 9.59 -5.00 2.01
C TYR A 101 9.42 -5.31 3.49
N GLY A 102 9.00 -6.52 3.83
CA GLY A 102 8.90 -6.98 5.21
C GLY A 102 7.66 -6.52 5.97
N LEU A 103 6.55 -7.21 5.75
CA LEU A 103 5.32 -7.07 6.51
C LEU A 103 4.84 -8.46 6.94
N LYS A 104 4.29 -8.60 8.14
CA LYS A 104 3.73 -9.86 8.63
C LYS A 104 2.42 -9.66 9.37
N PRO A 105 1.51 -10.62 9.36
CA PRO A 105 0.35 -10.62 10.23
C PRO A 105 0.74 -11.05 11.65
N VAL A 106 0.13 -10.44 12.65
CA VAL A 106 0.30 -10.78 14.06
C VAL A 106 -1.05 -10.92 14.77
N PHE A 107 -1.07 -11.67 15.87
CA PHE A 107 -2.24 -11.85 16.69
C PHE A 107 -2.00 -11.34 18.11
N ASP A 108 -2.78 -10.34 18.55
CA ASP A 108 -2.70 -9.78 19.89
C ASP A 108 -3.83 -10.30 20.78
N LYS A 109 -3.51 -11.25 21.62
CA LYS A 109 -4.44 -11.82 22.61
C LYS A 109 -4.79 -10.85 23.75
N THR A 110 -4.02 -9.79 23.93
CA THR A 110 -4.14 -8.87 25.07
C THR A 110 -5.04 -7.68 24.77
N ASN A 111 -5.26 -7.39 23.49
CA ASN A 111 -6.08 -6.29 23.06
C ASN A 111 -7.54 -6.78 22.84
N PRO A 112 -8.51 -6.38 23.69
CA PRO A 112 -9.90 -6.83 23.55
C PRO A 112 -10.60 -6.28 22.30
N TYR A 113 -10.00 -5.30 21.60
CA TYR A 113 -10.60 -4.64 20.46
C TYR A 113 -9.99 -5.04 19.13
N VAL A 114 -8.77 -5.60 19.14
CA VAL A 114 -8.01 -5.95 17.95
C VAL A 114 -7.37 -7.33 18.13
N ASP A 115 -7.90 -8.32 17.42
CA ASP A 115 -7.36 -9.68 17.47
C ASP A 115 -6.16 -9.86 16.55
N TYR A 116 -6.18 -9.21 15.37
CA TYR A 116 -5.17 -9.33 14.32
C TYR A 116 -4.68 -7.95 13.90
N ALA A 117 -3.38 -7.86 13.60
CA ALA A 117 -2.70 -6.64 13.20
C ALA A 117 -1.64 -6.95 12.14
N LEU A 118 -1.04 -5.90 11.59
CA LEU A 118 0.12 -5.97 10.72
C LEU A 118 1.34 -5.42 11.46
N ALA A 119 2.47 -6.08 11.34
CA ALA A 119 3.75 -5.66 11.91
C ALA A 119 4.85 -5.67 10.85
N GLY A 120 5.91 -4.91 11.10
CA GLY A 120 7.15 -5.05 10.35
C GLY A 120 7.82 -6.41 10.63
N ASN A 121 8.60 -6.89 9.67
CA ASN A 121 9.34 -8.15 9.75
C ASN A 121 10.80 -7.97 9.32
N GLY A 122 11.52 -7.09 10.01
CA GLY A 122 12.96 -6.87 9.81
C GLY A 122 13.35 -6.13 8.52
N GLY A 123 12.40 -5.53 7.80
CA GLY A 123 12.65 -4.86 6.53
C GLY A 123 12.39 -3.35 6.55
N TYR A 124 12.26 -2.77 5.36
CA TYR A 124 11.99 -1.34 5.18
C TYR A 124 10.72 -0.89 5.89
N ILE A 125 9.67 -1.71 5.87
CA ILE A 125 8.38 -1.38 6.48
C ILE A 125 8.48 -1.35 8.00
N GLU A 126 9.27 -2.21 8.64
CA GLU A 126 9.47 -2.16 10.08
C GLU A 126 10.07 -0.82 10.51
N TYR A 127 11.09 -0.35 9.80
CA TYR A 127 11.68 0.96 10.08
C TYR A 127 10.66 2.10 9.92
N ALA A 128 9.91 2.10 8.83
CA ALA A 128 8.89 3.12 8.57
C ALA A 128 7.75 3.10 9.59
N LEU A 129 7.35 1.90 10.04
CA LEU A 129 6.34 1.76 11.09
C LEU A 129 6.83 2.27 12.44
N THR A 130 8.11 2.11 12.75
CA THR A 130 8.73 2.68 13.96
C THR A 130 8.60 4.20 13.97
N GLU A 131 9.01 4.85 12.87
CA GLU A 131 8.88 6.30 12.73
C GLU A 131 7.41 6.78 12.84
N TRP A 132 6.50 6.01 12.25
CA TRP A 132 5.08 6.32 12.30
C TRP A 132 4.50 6.21 13.72
N VAL A 133 4.86 5.17 14.45
CA VAL A 133 4.43 4.98 15.85
C VAL A 133 4.98 6.10 16.73
N ASP A 134 6.26 6.46 16.59
CA ASP A 134 6.89 7.53 17.37
C ASP A 134 6.21 8.89 17.13
N LEU A 135 5.85 9.19 15.88
CA LEU A 135 5.07 10.39 15.55
C LEU A 135 3.68 10.36 16.19
N ALA A 136 2.96 9.26 16.07
CA ALA A 136 1.61 9.09 16.62
C ALA A 136 1.61 9.21 18.14
N GLU A 137 2.62 8.67 18.84
CA GLU A 137 2.76 8.82 20.29
C GLU A 137 3.11 10.22 20.73
N ALA A 138 4.00 10.91 20.00
CA ALA A 138 4.29 12.31 20.27
C ALA A 138 3.02 13.17 20.17
N ASP A 139 2.19 12.90 19.17
CA ASP A 139 0.92 13.58 18.95
C ASP A 139 -0.11 13.24 20.03
N ASN A 140 -0.23 11.97 20.43
CA ASN A 140 -1.10 11.56 21.53
C ASN A 140 -0.69 12.19 22.88
N ARG A 141 0.62 12.29 23.19
CA ARG A 141 1.11 12.99 24.38
C ARG A 141 0.77 14.47 24.35
N ASN A 142 0.84 15.11 23.18
CA ASN A 142 0.47 16.52 23.02
C ASN A 142 -1.05 16.73 23.14
N ALA A 143 -1.86 15.84 22.60
CA ALA A 143 -3.32 15.84 22.75
C ALA A 143 -3.75 15.65 24.20
N MET A 144 -3.15 14.72 24.93
CA MET A 144 -3.39 14.53 26.37
C MET A 144 -3.06 15.77 27.19
N LYS A 145 -1.94 16.43 26.92
CA LYS A 145 -1.56 17.69 27.59
C LYS A 145 -2.57 18.83 27.32
N ALA A 146 -3.16 18.84 26.12
CA ALA A 146 -4.16 19.85 25.75
C ALA A 146 -5.57 19.55 26.29
N SER A 147 -5.92 18.27 26.54
CA SER A 147 -7.25 17.84 27.01
C SER A 147 -7.48 18.03 28.51
N ILE A 148 -6.46 18.37 29.30
CA ILE A 148 -6.60 18.68 30.75
C ILE A 148 -7.52 19.86 31.01
N GLY A 149 -8.03 20.55 29.97
CA GLY A 149 -8.95 21.69 30.08
C GLY A 149 -10.44 21.41 29.75
N GLY A 150 -10.82 20.19 29.44
CA GLY A 150 -12.21 19.69 29.35
C GLY A 150 -13.21 20.46 28.49
N LYS A 151 -13.32 20.16 27.17
CA LYS A 151 -14.57 20.31 26.37
C LYS A 151 -14.48 19.47 25.08
N SER A 152 -15.47 18.59 24.85
CA SER A 152 -15.48 17.59 23.78
C SER A 152 -15.30 18.10 22.33
N LYS A 153 -15.69 19.35 22.04
CA LYS A 153 -15.46 19.99 20.72
C LYS A 153 -14.00 20.38 20.48
N ILE A 154 -13.26 20.70 21.55
CA ILE A 154 -11.84 21.03 21.48
C ILE A 154 -11.03 19.77 21.23
N GLU A 155 -11.43 18.64 21.81
CA GLU A 155 -10.77 17.35 21.59
C GLU A 155 -10.87 16.87 20.14
N THR A 156 -12.01 17.03 19.47
CA THR A 156 -12.18 16.69 18.06
C THR A 156 -11.29 17.56 17.17
N ALA A 157 -11.31 18.89 17.36
CA ALA A 157 -10.48 19.80 16.58
C ALA A 157 -8.97 19.59 16.80
N ILE A 158 -8.57 19.15 18.01
CA ILE A 158 -7.17 18.80 18.31
C ILE A 158 -6.79 17.50 17.62
N ARG A 159 -7.66 16.48 17.65
CA ARG A 159 -7.43 15.20 16.92
C ARG A 159 -7.29 15.43 15.42
N ASP A 160 -8.16 16.24 14.81
CA ASP A 160 -8.11 16.55 13.40
C ASP A 160 -6.79 17.23 13.02
N ARG A 161 -6.35 18.23 13.79
CA ARG A 161 -5.05 18.91 13.58
C ARG A 161 -3.85 17.99 13.78
N ILE A 162 -3.93 17.06 14.72
CA ILE A 162 -2.88 16.07 14.97
C ILE A 162 -2.81 15.10 13.79
N ALA A 163 -3.94 14.59 13.32
CA ALA A 163 -4.01 13.73 12.15
C ALA A 163 -3.45 14.41 10.89
N GLU A 164 -3.81 15.68 10.67
CA GLU A 164 -3.28 16.50 9.58
C GLU A 164 -1.77 16.69 9.68
N ARG A 165 -1.24 16.97 10.87
CA ARG A 165 0.19 17.14 11.10
C ARG A 165 0.95 15.84 10.86
N SER A 166 0.51 14.74 11.47
CA SER A 166 1.14 13.43 11.25
C SER A 166 1.10 13.03 9.79
N PHE A 167 0.00 13.27 9.10
CA PHE A 167 -0.10 13.02 7.68
C PHE A 167 0.91 13.82 6.87
N ARG A 168 1.12 15.11 7.19
CA ARG A 168 2.10 15.96 6.54
C ARG A 168 3.53 15.48 6.81
N GLU A 169 3.87 15.22 8.06
CA GLU A 169 5.23 14.73 8.41
C GLU A 169 5.53 13.39 7.75
N LEU A 170 4.56 12.47 7.73
CA LEU A 170 4.71 11.19 7.05
C LEU A 170 4.76 11.33 5.52
N SER A 171 4.15 12.35 4.93
CA SER A 171 4.26 12.59 3.48
C SER A 171 5.67 12.99 3.04
N LYS A 172 6.49 13.48 4.00
CA LYS A 172 7.92 13.79 3.78
C LYS A 172 8.82 12.58 3.95
N PHE A 173 8.30 11.50 4.55
CA PHE A 173 9.10 10.33 4.83
C PHE A 173 9.63 9.72 3.54
N GLU A 174 10.94 9.58 3.49
CA GLU A 174 11.67 8.97 2.39
C GLU A 174 12.80 8.12 2.97
N PHE A 175 12.90 6.88 2.50
CA PHE A 175 14.05 6.04 2.84
C PHE A 175 15.31 6.65 2.21
N GLY A 176 16.28 6.99 3.06
CA GLY A 176 17.60 7.43 2.63
C GLY A 176 18.37 6.32 1.91
N TYR A 177 19.55 6.69 1.35
CA TYR A 177 20.45 5.73 0.70
C TYR A 177 21.04 4.68 1.66
N GLU A 178 21.04 4.95 2.95
CA GLU A 178 21.42 3.97 3.97
C GLU A 178 20.22 3.06 4.23
N ALA A 179 20.30 1.83 3.73
CA ALA A 179 19.27 0.83 3.97
C ALA A 179 19.07 0.65 5.48
N PRO A 180 17.82 0.56 5.97
CA PRO A 180 17.55 0.24 7.35
C PRO A 180 18.16 -1.12 7.73
N TYR A 181 18.40 -1.31 9.01
CA TYR A 181 18.99 -2.51 9.56
C TYR A 181 18.24 -3.76 9.06
N ASN A 182 18.97 -4.73 8.52
CA ASN A 182 18.44 -5.97 7.93
C ASN A 182 17.61 -5.84 6.64
N ALA A 183 17.61 -4.70 5.96
CA ALA A 183 16.93 -4.56 4.68
C ALA A 183 17.46 -5.51 3.57
N SER A 184 18.67 -6.09 3.76
CA SER A 184 19.25 -7.08 2.86
C SER A 184 18.47 -8.40 2.77
N ASP A 185 17.62 -8.68 3.76
CA ASP A 185 16.81 -9.90 3.81
C ASP A 185 15.59 -9.83 2.87
N TYR A 186 15.28 -8.64 2.38
CA TYR A 186 14.12 -8.41 1.49
C TYR A 186 14.56 -7.91 0.12
N PRO A 187 13.94 -8.39 -0.95
CA PRO A 187 14.19 -7.86 -2.27
C PRO A 187 13.78 -6.38 -2.34
N ILE A 188 14.67 -5.54 -2.88
CA ILE A 188 14.38 -4.11 -3.09
C ILE A 188 13.33 -3.89 -4.17
N GLN A 189 13.15 -4.88 -5.05
CA GLN A 189 12.16 -4.84 -6.12
C GLN A 189 11.23 -6.04 -6.03
N PRO A 190 9.91 -5.81 -5.96
CA PRO A 190 8.95 -6.90 -6.04
C PRO A 190 9.05 -7.60 -7.40
N PRO A 191 8.65 -8.89 -7.48
CA PRO A 191 8.60 -9.58 -8.76
C PRO A 191 7.65 -8.83 -9.70
N THR A 192 8.09 -8.62 -10.92
CA THR A 192 7.26 -8.02 -11.95
C THR A 192 6.08 -8.93 -12.29
N LEU A 193 5.01 -8.35 -12.86
CA LEU A 193 3.88 -9.13 -13.39
C LEU A 193 4.35 -10.28 -14.32
N GLY A 194 5.35 -10.02 -15.17
CA GLY A 194 5.89 -11.01 -16.09
C GLY A 194 6.58 -12.16 -15.37
N GLU A 195 7.33 -11.88 -14.31
CA GLU A 195 7.96 -12.91 -13.47
C GLU A 195 6.94 -13.73 -12.69
N THR A 196 5.92 -13.08 -12.13
CA THR A 196 4.79 -13.75 -11.47
C THR A 196 4.07 -14.69 -12.44
N LEU A 197 3.69 -14.19 -13.62
CA LEU A 197 3.04 -14.99 -14.64
C LEU A 197 3.88 -16.21 -15.06
N LYS A 198 5.18 -16.00 -15.29
CA LYS A 198 6.12 -17.08 -15.64
C LYS A 198 6.25 -18.11 -14.52
N ARG A 199 6.30 -17.69 -13.26
CA ARG A 199 6.35 -18.57 -12.09
C ARG A 199 5.08 -19.42 -12.00
N LEU A 200 3.91 -18.81 -12.03
CA LEU A 200 2.60 -19.51 -11.97
C LEU A 200 2.43 -20.50 -13.11
N ARG A 201 2.75 -20.12 -14.35
CA ARG A 201 2.68 -21.03 -15.51
C ARG A 201 3.57 -22.25 -15.32
N LYS A 202 4.81 -22.05 -14.85
CA LYS A 202 5.74 -23.16 -14.58
C LYS A 202 5.25 -24.08 -13.46
N ALA A 203 4.71 -23.50 -12.38
CA ALA A 203 4.13 -24.25 -11.27
C ALA A 203 2.94 -25.10 -11.74
N SER A 204 2.14 -24.61 -12.70
CA SER A 204 1.06 -25.35 -13.34
C SER A 204 1.53 -26.37 -14.39
N GLY A 205 2.84 -26.50 -14.65
CA GLY A 205 3.40 -27.41 -15.64
C GLY A 205 3.13 -27.03 -17.10
N LEU A 206 2.67 -25.81 -17.37
CA LEU A 206 2.26 -25.38 -18.71
C LEU A 206 3.44 -24.79 -19.50
N THR A 207 3.48 -25.07 -20.81
CA THR A 207 4.30 -24.29 -21.75
C THR A 207 3.65 -22.94 -22.07
N GLN A 208 4.37 -22.04 -22.75
CA GLN A 208 3.79 -20.77 -23.22
C GLN A 208 2.68 -21.00 -24.26
N ASP A 209 2.82 -22.04 -25.07
CA ASP A 209 1.84 -22.42 -26.09
C ASP A 209 0.57 -22.98 -25.43
N ASP A 210 0.70 -23.85 -24.42
CA ASP A 210 -0.44 -24.40 -23.66
C ASP A 210 -1.24 -23.31 -22.97
N LEU A 211 -0.54 -22.36 -22.29
CA LEU A 211 -1.20 -21.22 -21.63
C LEU A 211 -1.90 -20.32 -22.65
N ALA A 212 -1.26 -20.07 -23.78
CA ALA A 212 -1.83 -19.22 -24.82
C ALA A 212 -3.11 -19.83 -25.42
N GLU A 213 -3.09 -21.12 -25.72
CA GLU A 213 -4.24 -21.88 -26.25
C GLU A 213 -5.39 -21.87 -25.23
N ALA A 214 -5.11 -22.25 -23.99
CA ALA A 214 -6.13 -22.34 -22.94
C ALA A 214 -6.73 -20.99 -22.55
N ALA A 215 -5.94 -19.90 -22.56
CA ALA A 215 -6.40 -18.54 -22.26
C ALA A 215 -6.98 -17.80 -23.48
N GLY A 216 -6.95 -18.40 -24.69
CA GLY A 216 -7.49 -17.77 -25.90
C GLY A 216 -6.68 -16.56 -26.38
N VAL A 217 -5.37 -16.55 -26.14
CA VAL A 217 -4.45 -15.48 -26.58
C VAL A 217 -3.35 -16.05 -27.47
N SER A 218 -2.61 -15.20 -28.19
CA SER A 218 -1.47 -15.69 -28.96
C SER A 218 -0.26 -15.99 -28.07
N VAL A 219 0.59 -16.96 -28.47
CA VAL A 219 1.85 -17.24 -27.78
C VAL A 219 2.78 -16.00 -27.74
N PHE A 220 2.77 -15.17 -28.77
CA PHE A 220 3.50 -13.89 -28.78
C PHE A 220 2.99 -12.94 -27.70
N THR A 221 1.70 -12.98 -27.39
CA THR A 221 1.09 -12.20 -26.31
C THR A 221 1.60 -12.67 -24.96
N VAL A 222 1.57 -13.99 -24.70
CA VAL A 222 2.11 -14.59 -23.46
C VAL A 222 3.60 -14.25 -23.29
N ARG A 223 4.41 -14.41 -24.35
CA ARG A 223 5.83 -14.01 -24.31
C ARG A 223 6.02 -12.53 -24.02
N GLY A 224 5.19 -11.67 -24.62
CA GLY A 224 5.23 -10.24 -24.37
C GLY A 224 4.92 -9.87 -22.91
N TYR A 225 3.99 -10.56 -22.27
CA TYR A 225 3.66 -10.40 -20.86
C TYR A 225 4.80 -10.88 -19.95
N GLU A 226 5.32 -12.10 -20.17
CA GLU A 226 6.44 -12.64 -19.38
C GLU A 226 7.74 -11.83 -19.52
N GLN A 227 7.90 -11.09 -20.61
CA GLN A 227 9.05 -10.20 -20.82
C GLN A 227 8.82 -8.75 -20.35
N GLY A 228 7.66 -8.46 -19.77
CA GLY A 228 7.31 -7.09 -19.32
C GLY A 228 7.12 -6.08 -20.47
N LYS A 229 7.03 -6.53 -21.73
CA LYS A 229 6.83 -5.64 -22.89
C LYS A 229 5.40 -5.13 -23.02
N ARG A 230 4.47 -5.82 -22.40
CA ARG A 230 3.02 -5.55 -22.41
C ARG A 230 2.41 -5.99 -21.10
N ALA A 231 1.29 -5.38 -20.74
CA ALA A 231 0.42 -5.86 -19.67
C ALA A 231 -0.88 -6.42 -20.26
N PRO A 232 -1.48 -7.46 -19.69
CA PRO A 232 -2.80 -7.94 -20.09
C PRO A 232 -3.87 -6.90 -19.77
N ASN A 233 -4.86 -6.77 -20.64
CA ASN A 233 -6.09 -6.08 -20.29
C ASN A 233 -6.93 -6.94 -19.33
N ASP A 234 -8.01 -6.37 -18.76
CA ASP A 234 -8.82 -7.07 -17.75
C ASP A 234 -9.38 -8.42 -18.24
N ALA A 235 -9.91 -8.47 -19.45
CA ALA A 235 -10.44 -9.73 -20.01
C ALA A 235 -9.34 -10.80 -20.17
N GLN A 236 -8.16 -10.41 -20.60
CA GLN A 236 -7.02 -11.30 -20.76
C GLN A 236 -6.46 -11.74 -19.41
N ARG A 237 -6.40 -10.82 -18.43
CA ARG A 237 -5.99 -11.12 -17.06
C ARG A 237 -6.90 -12.16 -16.43
N VAL A 238 -8.22 -11.99 -16.54
CA VAL A 238 -9.21 -12.96 -16.06
C VAL A 238 -9.06 -14.31 -16.74
N ALA A 239 -8.90 -14.36 -18.07
CA ALA A 239 -8.76 -15.61 -18.82
C ALA A 239 -7.47 -16.36 -18.43
N ILE A 240 -6.35 -15.64 -18.30
CA ILE A 240 -5.07 -16.22 -17.90
C ILE A 240 -5.14 -16.73 -16.46
N ALA A 241 -5.66 -15.93 -15.53
CA ALA A 241 -5.81 -16.30 -14.12
C ALA A 241 -6.68 -17.57 -13.97
N LYS A 242 -7.81 -17.62 -14.69
CA LYS A 242 -8.68 -18.80 -14.72
C LYS A 242 -7.93 -20.05 -15.21
N THR A 243 -7.10 -19.93 -16.25
CA THR A 243 -6.29 -21.04 -16.76
C THR A 243 -5.27 -21.54 -15.74
N LEU A 244 -4.71 -20.61 -14.96
CA LEU A 244 -3.73 -20.90 -13.92
C LEU A 244 -4.36 -21.30 -12.58
N GLY A 245 -5.69 -21.23 -12.45
CA GLY A 245 -6.40 -21.57 -11.20
C GLY A 245 -6.17 -20.57 -10.06
N VAL A 246 -5.89 -19.31 -10.36
CA VAL A 246 -5.63 -18.25 -9.37
C VAL A 246 -6.63 -17.09 -9.52
N PRO A 247 -6.86 -16.28 -8.46
CA PRO A 247 -7.62 -15.04 -8.58
C PRO A 247 -6.95 -14.07 -9.56
N PRO A 248 -7.72 -13.30 -10.37
CA PRO A 248 -7.16 -12.35 -11.33
C PRO A 248 -6.27 -11.28 -10.70
N GLU A 249 -6.49 -10.96 -9.43
CA GLU A 249 -5.76 -9.96 -8.65
C GLU A 249 -4.28 -10.32 -8.44
N VAL A 250 -3.94 -11.62 -8.46
CA VAL A 250 -2.54 -12.11 -8.43
C VAL A 250 -1.73 -11.61 -9.61
N LEU A 251 -2.41 -11.35 -10.73
CA LEU A 251 -1.81 -10.81 -11.96
C LEU A 251 -2.05 -9.29 -12.09
N THR A 252 -2.24 -8.59 -10.99
CA THR A 252 -2.37 -7.13 -10.97
C THR A 252 -1.01 -6.50 -10.66
N ASP A 253 -0.60 -5.57 -11.51
CA ASP A 253 0.54 -4.71 -11.23
C ASP A 253 0.04 -3.49 -10.44
N PHE A 254 0.39 -3.44 -9.16
CA PHE A 254 0.04 -2.31 -8.30
C PHE A 254 1.01 -1.13 -8.42
N GLY A 255 2.04 -1.24 -9.27
CA GLY A 255 3.00 -0.16 -9.48
C GLY A 255 3.92 0.11 -8.28
N ILE A 256 4.05 -0.83 -7.35
CA ILE A 256 4.96 -0.71 -6.21
C ILE A 256 6.34 -1.16 -6.65
N THR A 257 7.24 -0.20 -6.90
CA THR A 257 8.58 -0.49 -7.43
C THR A 257 9.69 -0.26 -6.41
N ASN A 258 9.39 0.44 -5.31
CA ASN A 258 10.36 0.80 -4.29
C ASN A 258 9.71 0.88 -2.89
N PRO A 259 10.51 0.86 -1.81
CA PRO A 259 9.99 0.87 -0.44
C PRO A 259 9.25 2.16 -0.07
N ASN A 260 9.55 3.31 -0.70
CA ASN A 260 8.80 4.55 -0.45
C ASN A 260 7.36 4.42 -0.93
N GLU A 261 7.13 3.87 -2.12
CA GLU A 261 5.78 3.60 -2.65
C GLU A 261 5.03 2.62 -1.76
N ALA A 262 5.69 1.55 -1.30
CA ALA A 262 5.10 0.57 -0.38
C ALA A 262 4.64 1.23 0.94
N PHE A 263 5.48 2.08 1.53
CA PHE A 263 5.16 2.79 2.77
C PHE A 263 4.00 3.76 2.58
N HIS A 264 4.07 4.62 1.57
CA HIS A 264 3.02 5.60 1.30
C HIS A 264 1.69 4.93 0.96
N PHE A 265 1.75 3.76 0.31
CA PHE A 265 0.58 2.93 0.11
C PHE A 265 0.00 2.41 1.44
N LEU A 266 0.82 1.82 2.32
CA LEU A 266 0.34 1.34 3.64
C LEU A 266 -0.28 2.46 4.47
N ARG A 267 0.31 3.65 4.44
CA ARG A 267 -0.22 4.82 5.13
C ARG A 267 -1.64 5.17 4.66
N GLU A 268 -1.88 5.11 3.36
CA GLU A 268 -3.19 5.40 2.82
C GLU A 268 -4.18 4.28 3.02
N PHE A 269 -3.74 3.05 2.85
CA PHE A 269 -4.51 1.88 3.22
C PHE A 269 -4.97 2.00 4.68
N ALA A 270 -4.08 2.36 5.58
CA ALA A 270 -4.42 2.60 6.97
C ALA A 270 -5.46 3.71 7.14
N HIS A 271 -5.37 4.80 6.38
CA HIS A 271 -6.34 5.88 6.42
C HIS A 271 -7.73 5.44 5.89
N ILE A 272 -7.77 4.74 4.77
CA ILE A 272 -9.03 4.23 4.16
C ILE A 272 -9.73 3.23 5.09
N TYR A 273 -8.97 2.37 5.74
CA TYR A 273 -9.51 1.30 6.60
C TYR A 273 -9.50 1.64 8.09
N TYR A 274 -9.30 2.93 8.45
CA TYR A 274 -9.26 3.40 9.85
C TYR A 274 -8.27 2.63 10.72
N MET A 275 -7.12 2.29 10.14
CA MET A 275 -6.04 1.62 10.86
C MET A 275 -5.18 2.67 11.56
N ALA A 276 -4.76 2.39 12.78
CA ALA A 276 -3.90 3.29 13.53
C ALA A 276 -2.59 2.59 13.92
N PRO A 277 -1.44 3.29 13.84
CA PRO A 277 -0.21 2.77 14.43
C PRO A 277 -0.38 2.73 15.95
N GLN A 278 -0.01 1.62 16.56
CA GLN A 278 -0.03 1.46 18.00
C GLN A 278 1.28 0.82 18.46
N MET A 279 1.81 1.27 19.60
CA MET A 279 2.77 0.45 20.31
C MET A 279 2.05 -0.77 20.86
N GLY A 280 2.39 -1.95 20.34
CA GLY A 280 1.81 -3.19 20.82
C GLY A 280 2.22 -3.45 22.27
N ASN A 281 1.27 -3.52 23.18
CA ASN A 281 1.41 -4.27 24.40
C ASN A 281 1.19 -5.75 24.09
N ILE A 282 1.97 -6.28 23.17
CA ILE A 282 2.00 -7.71 22.95
C ILE A 282 2.75 -8.28 24.15
N GLY A 283 2.07 -9.13 24.94
CA GLY A 283 2.55 -9.64 26.20
C GLY A 283 3.97 -10.25 26.15
N PRO A 284 4.54 -10.72 27.26
CA PRO A 284 5.97 -10.95 27.46
C PRO A 284 6.64 -11.92 26.46
N ILE A 285 5.92 -12.46 25.51
CA ILE A 285 6.42 -13.45 24.55
C ILE A 285 6.96 -12.79 23.26
N ILE A 286 6.59 -11.54 22.94
CA ILE A 286 7.03 -10.88 21.70
C ILE A 286 7.48 -9.44 22.06
N ALA A 287 8.55 -9.32 22.84
CA ALA A 287 9.18 -8.03 23.14
C ALA A 287 9.82 -7.36 21.91
N GLU A 288 9.84 -8.02 20.77
CA GLU A 288 10.46 -7.57 19.53
C GLU A 288 9.50 -6.86 18.58
N ASP A 289 8.18 -7.13 18.65
CA ASP A 289 7.19 -6.52 17.77
C ASP A 289 6.57 -5.25 18.39
N ARG A 290 7.34 -4.18 18.45
CA ARG A 290 6.88 -2.91 19.05
C ARG A 290 6.03 -2.04 18.13
N ASN A 291 6.03 -2.32 16.82
CA ASN A 291 5.49 -1.43 15.80
C ASN A 291 4.37 -2.13 15.04
N LEU A 292 3.14 -1.91 15.51
CA LEU A 292 1.96 -2.54 14.95
C LEU A 292 1.10 -1.51 14.23
N ILE A 293 0.64 -1.86 13.03
CA ILE A 293 -0.56 -1.23 12.48
C ILE A 293 -1.75 -2.09 12.91
N THR A 294 -2.47 -1.61 13.91
CA THR A 294 -3.69 -2.29 14.32
C THR A 294 -4.83 -1.89 13.40
N VAL A 295 -5.53 -2.90 12.94
CA VAL A 295 -6.75 -2.71 12.18
C VAL A 295 -7.90 -2.60 13.18
N GLY A 296 -8.36 -1.38 13.44
CA GLY A 296 -9.57 -1.15 14.23
C GLY A 296 -10.80 -1.65 13.48
N LEU A 297 -11.18 -2.91 13.68
CA LEU A 297 -12.16 -3.60 12.83
C LEU A 297 -13.37 -4.19 13.56
N PRO A 298 -14.24 -3.41 14.21
CA PRO A 298 -15.61 -3.89 14.37
C PRO A 298 -16.36 -3.93 13.03
N GLU A 299 -15.97 -3.14 12.04
CA GLU A 299 -16.82 -2.82 10.87
C GLU A 299 -16.44 -3.54 9.55
N ARG A 300 -15.36 -4.34 9.52
CA ARG A 300 -14.94 -5.03 8.29
C ARG A 300 -14.58 -6.51 8.50
N PRO A 301 -15.61 -7.39 8.58
CA PRO A 301 -15.40 -8.82 8.82
C PRO A 301 -14.47 -9.51 7.82
N SER A 302 -14.53 -9.09 6.56
CA SER A 302 -13.72 -9.66 5.48
C SER A 302 -12.23 -9.42 5.66
N LEU A 303 -11.84 -8.20 6.06
CA LEU A 303 -10.43 -7.88 6.31
C LEU A 303 -9.92 -8.56 7.58
N LYS A 304 -10.77 -8.69 8.60
CA LYS A 304 -10.44 -9.48 9.79
C LYS A 304 -10.22 -10.95 9.44
N LYS A 305 -11.07 -11.52 8.56
CA LYS A 305 -10.89 -12.87 8.05
C LYS A 305 -9.56 -13.01 7.30
N LEU A 306 -9.24 -12.08 6.39
CA LEU A 306 -7.98 -12.07 5.67
C LEU A 306 -6.78 -12.10 6.63
N LEU A 307 -6.72 -11.21 7.62
CA LEU A 307 -5.60 -11.14 8.56
C LEU A 307 -5.50 -12.41 9.41
N LYS A 308 -6.63 -12.97 9.81
CA LYS A 308 -6.69 -14.25 10.53
C LYS A 308 -6.13 -15.40 9.69
N ASP A 309 -6.62 -15.55 8.46
CA ASP A 309 -6.21 -16.63 7.57
C ASP A 309 -4.72 -16.48 7.22
N TRP A 310 -4.27 -15.25 7.00
CA TRP A 310 -2.87 -14.94 6.76
C TRP A 310 -1.99 -15.26 7.96
N TYR A 311 -2.43 -14.92 9.18
CA TYR A 311 -1.70 -15.24 10.40
C TYR A 311 -1.45 -16.75 10.54
N PHE A 312 -2.47 -17.57 10.33
CA PHE A 312 -2.29 -19.04 10.41
C PHE A 312 -1.37 -19.59 9.33
N ALA A 313 -1.48 -19.11 8.09
CA ALA A 313 -0.56 -19.49 7.02
C ALA A 313 0.89 -19.05 7.31
N TRP A 314 1.06 -17.85 7.89
CA TRP A 314 2.35 -17.36 8.32
C TRP A 314 2.96 -18.19 9.45
N VAL A 315 2.18 -18.54 10.48
CA VAL A 315 2.65 -19.40 11.60
C VAL A 315 3.09 -20.76 11.07
N GLU A 316 2.29 -21.40 10.21
CA GLU A 316 2.65 -22.67 9.59
C GLU A 316 3.97 -22.57 8.79
N PHE A 317 4.16 -21.48 8.04
CA PHE A 317 5.41 -21.21 7.33
C PHE A 317 6.58 -21.09 8.30
N GLN A 318 6.44 -20.38 9.43
CA GLN A 318 7.50 -20.23 10.43
C GLN A 318 7.86 -21.57 11.08
N GLU A 319 6.90 -22.47 11.28
CA GLU A 319 7.11 -23.79 11.87
C GLU A 319 7.74 -24.78 10.90
N THR A 320 7.36 -24.74 9.64
CA THR A 320 7.75 -25.73 8.62
C THR A 320 8.93 -25.30 7.75
N GLY A 321 9.15 -23.99 7.58
CA GLY A 321 10.07 -23.43 6.60
C GLY A 321 9.63 -23.61 5.12
N ASP A 322 8.39 -24.07 4.88
CA ASP A 322 7.88 -24.37 3.54
C ASP A 322 7.43 -23.10 2.81
N ALA A 323 8.39 -22.39 2.22
CA ALA A 323 8.15 -21.16 1.47
C ALA A 323 7.30 -21.40 0.21
N GLU A 324 7.40 -22.57 -0.42
CA GLU A 324 6.62 -22.90 -1.64
C GLU A 324 5.15 -23.05 -1.29
N LYS A 325 4.82 -23.77 -0.22
CA LYS A 325 3.46 -23.91 0.28
C LYS A 325 2.85 -22.56 0.67
N TYR A 326 3.64 -21.73 1.38
CA TYR A 326 3.19 -20.40 1.80
C TYR A 326 2.92 -19.49 0.60
N GLN A 327 3.82 -19.46 -0.40
CA GLN A 327 3.61 -18.70 -1.63
C GLN A 327 2.39 -19.20 -2.41
N ASN A 328 2.22 -20.53 -2.50
CA ASN A 328 1.05 -21.13 -3.16
C ASN A 328 -0.25 -20.76 -2.46
N TRP A 329 -0.25 -20.67 -1.12
CA TRP A 329 -1.42 -20.20 -0.37
C TRP A 329 -1.76 -18.75 -0.70
N GLN A 330 -0.75 -17.85 -0.76
CA GLN A 330 -0.95 -16.45 -1.15
C GLN A 330 -1.49 -16.31 -2.58
N ASP A 331 -0.95 -17.09 -3.51
CA ASP A 331 -1.37 -17.07 -4.92
C ASP A 331 -2.82 -17.54 -5.13
N HIS A 332 -3.34 -18.41 -4.25
CA HIS A 332 -4.68 -18.98 -4.37
C HIS A 332 -5.67 -18.44 -3.32
N TYR A 333 -5.29 -17.39 -2.58
CA TYR A 333 -6.18 -16.83 -1.58
C TYR A 333 -7.41 -16.20 -2.22
N GLU A 334 -8.59 -16.66 -1.77
CA GLU A 334 -9.89 -16.10 -2.08
C GLU A 334 -10.62 -15.74 -0.78
N GLY A 335 -10.95 -14.44 -0.62
CA GLY A 335 -11.54 -13.85 0.58
C GLY A 335 -13.03 -14.09 0.76
#